data_6dcfb265329ac5e6f0853031026290c5
#
_entry.id   6dcfb265329ac5e6f0853031026290c5
#
_cell.length_a   1.000
_cell.length_b   1.000
_cell.length_c   1.000
_cell.angle_alpha   90.00
_cell.angle_beta   90.00
_cell.angle_gamma   90.00
#
_symmetry.space_group_name_H-M   'P 1'
#
loop_
_entity.id
_entity.type
_entity.pdbx_description
1 polymer ?
#
loop_
_entity_poly.entity_id
_entity_poly.type
_entity_poly.pdbx_seq_one_letter_code
_entity_poly.pdbx_strand_id
1 'polypeptide(L)' 'MAYIISATNLIGAISLRRDAPAAALKKALELTEQGMLNVRITDEQGRQYEPGEFDQLHVGVK' A
#
# COMPACT_ATOMS: atom_id res chain seq x y z
N MET A 1 7.13 5.37 12.46
CA MET A 1 6.21 4.29 12.18
C MET A 1 6.22 3.98 10.72
N ALA A 2 5.86 2.77 10.38
CA ALA A 2 6.05 2.36 9.01
C ALA A 2 4.79 1.75 8.44
N TYR A 3 4.62 1.95 7.15
CA TYR A 3 3.56 1.32 6.37
C TYR A 3 4.23 0.34 5.43
N ILE A 4 3.65 -0.84 5.33
CA ILE A 4 4.18 -1.88 4.46
C ILE A 4 3.24 -2.02 3.27
N ILE A 5 3.77 -1.88 2.09
CA ILE A 5 3.00 -2.07 0.86
C ILE A 5 3.40 -3.41 0.28
N SER A 6 2.43 -4.29 0.11
CA SER A 6 2.70 -5.61 -0.43
C SER A 6 1.90 -5.83 -1.70
N ALA A 7 2.45 -6.60 -2.60
CA ALA A 7 1.79 -6.91 -3.87
C ALA A 7 2.37 -8.19 -4.43
N THR A 8 1.64 -8.81 -5.33
CA THR A 8 2.10 -10.04 -5.98
C THR A 8 1.95 -9.92 -7.49
N ASN A 9 2.67 -10.76 -8.19
CA ASN A 9 2.49 -10.93 -9.63
C ASN A 9 2.82 -12.38 -9.97
N LEU A 10 2.89 -12.67 -11.26
CA LEU A 10 3.14 -14.04 -11.70
C LEU A 10 4.51 -14.54 -11.31
N ILE A 11 5.43 -13.64 -11.04
CA ILE A 11 6.80 -14.01 -10.69
C ILE A 11 6.96 -14.21 -9.19
N GLY A 12 6.25 -13.45 -8.40
CA GLY A 12 6.39 -13.58 -6.95
C GLY A 12 5.73 -12.43 -6.23
N ALA A 13 6.14 -12.24 -4.99
CA ALA A 13 5.57 -11.21 -4.13
C ALA A 13 6.65 -10.23 -3.71
N ILE A 14 6.24 -8.98 -3.51
CA ILE A 14 7.16 -7.97 -3.00
C ILE A 14 6.52 -7.29 -1.81
N SER A 15 7.35 -6.71 -0.97
CA SER A 15 6.86 -5.82 0.07
C SER A 15 7.85 -4.67 0.18
N LEU A 16 7.29 -3.49 0.41
CA LEU A 16 8.07 -2.26 0.47
C LEU A 16 7.64 -1.50 1.70
N ARG A 17 8.53 -0.68 2.20
CA ARG A 17 8.27 0.06 3.41
C ARG A 17 8.32 1.55 3.12
N ARG A 18 7.38 2.29 3.70
CA ARG A 18 7.36 3.74 3.64
C ARG A 18 6.98 4.28 5.00
N ASP A 19 7.54 5.41 5.35
CA ASP A 19 7.29 5.96 6.68
C ASP A 19 6.07 6.86 6.73
N ALA A 20 5.63 7.37 5.60
CA ALA A 20 4.50 8.28 5.57
C ALA A 20 3.33 7.64 4.82
N PRO A 21 2.10 7.89 5.27
CA PRO A 21 0.94 7.30 4.58
C PRO A 21 0.79 7.79 3.15
N ALA A 22 1.13 9.04 2.88
CA ALA A 22 1.04 9.54 1.51
C ALA A 22 1.99 8.80 0.59
N ALA A 23 3.21 8.54 1.05
CA ALA A 23 4.17 7.80 0.25
C ALA A 23 3.74 6.35 0.06
N ALA A 24 3.15 5.76 1.09
CA ALA A 24 2.65 4.39 0.99
C ALA A 24 1.53 4.30 -0.04
N LEU A 25 0.60 5.23 0.00
CA LEU A 25 -0.50 5.25 -0.95
C LEU A 25 0.01 5.44 -2.37
N LYS A 26 0.94 6.36 -2.55
CA LYS A 26 1.48 6.60 -3.88
C LYS A 26 2.14 5.34 -4.43
N LYS A 27 2.90 4.66 -3.58
CA LYS A 27 3.57 3.44 -4.04
C LYS A 27 2.57 2.35 -4.36
N ALA A 28 1.53 2.22 -3.56
CA ALA A 28 0.52 1.21 -3.83
C ALA A 28 -0.18 1.47 -5.16
N LEU A 29 -0.47 2.73 -5.46
CA LEU A 29 -1.09 3.06 -6.73
C LEU A 29 -0.15 2.78 -7.89
N GLU A 30 1.14 3.04 -7.72
CA GLU A 30 2.11 2.73 -8.77
C GLU A 30 2.16 1.24 -9.05
N LEU A 31 2.15 0.43 -8.00
CA LEU A 31 2.18 -1.01 -8.19
C LEU A 31 0.92 -1.49 -8.89
N THR A 32 -0.22 -0.92 -8.56
CA THR A 32 -1.46 -1.27 -9.24
C THR A 32 -1.37 -0.94 -10.72
N GLU A 33 -0.79 0.21 -11.06
CA GLU A 33 -0.66 0.60 -12.46
C GLU A 33 0.33 -0.27 -13.21
N GLN A 34 1.26 -0.87 -12.50
CA GLN A 34 2.21 -1.78 -13.11
C GLN A 34 1.65 -3.17 -13.33
N GLY A 35 0.40 -3.39 -12.95
CA GLY A 35 -0.22 -4.69 -13.14
C GLY A 35 -0.03 -5.66 -12.01
N MET A 36 0.47 -5.18 -10.88
CA MET A 36 0.60 -6.05 -9.71
C MET A 36 -0.77 -6.39 -9.15
N LEU A 37 -0.85 -7.53 -8.49
CA LEU A 37 -2.10 -8.02 -7.92
C LEU A 37 -2.02 -7.99 -6.40
N ASN A 38 -3.18 -7.99 -5.78
CA ASN A 38 -3.27 -8.06 -4.31
C ASN A 38 -2.45 -6.97 -3.63
N VAL A 39 -2.49 -5.77 -4.21
CA VAL A 39 -1.79 -4.64 -3.64
C VAL A 39 -2.49 -4.24 -2.34
N ARG A 40 -1.73 -4.19 -1.26
CA ARG A 40 -2.27 -3.86 0.05
C ARG A 40 -1.29 -2.98 0.81
N ILE A 41 -1.85 -2.18 1.71
CA ILE A 41 -1.04 -1.38 2.61
C ILE A 41 -1.37 -1.83 4.02
N THR A 42 -0.34 -2.13 4.79
CA THR A 42 -0.50 -2.47 6.20
C THR A 42 0.03 -1.30 7.02
N ASP A 43 -0.78 -0.78 7.92
CA ASP A 43 -0.37 0.36 8.70
C ASP A 43 0.43 -0.09 9.92
N GLU A 44 0.84 0.86 10.73
CA GLU A 44 1.70 0.58 11.86
C GLU A 44 1.01 -0.23 12.94
N GLN A 45 -0.31 -0.29 12.89
CA GLN A 45 -1.08 -1.07 13.86
C GLN A 45 -1.42 -2.45 13.34
N GLY A 46 -0.99 -2.76 12.13
CA GLY A 46 -1.24 -4.06 11.55
C GLY A 46 -2.52 -4.15 10.74
N ARG A 47 -3.23 -3.04 10.58
CA ARG A 47 -4.44 -3.04 9.78
C ARG A 47 -4.09 -3.01 8.30
N GLN A 48 -4.76 -3.84 7.51
CA GLN A 48 -4.51 -3.90 6.09
C GLN A 48 -5.59 -3.14 5.34
N TYR A 49 -5.17 -2.42 4.31
CA TYR A 49 -6.06 -1.67 3.45
C TYR A 49 -5.95 -2.21 2.05
N GLU A 50 -7.09 -2.51 1.44
CA GLU A 50 -7.13 -2.94 0.05
C GLU A 50 -7.38 -1.73 -0.85
N PRO A 51 -7.19 -1.88 -2.17
CA PRO A 51 -7.33 -0.72 -3.05
C PRO A 51 -8.65 0.01 -2.90
N GLY A 52 -9.74 -0.72 -2.63
CA GLY A 52 -11.02 -0.07 -2.45
C GLY A 52 -11.13 0.69 -1.15
N GLU A 53 -10.18 0.51 -0.25
CA GLU A 53 -10.18 1.16 1.05
C GLU A 53 -9.10 2.22 1.19
N PHE A 54 -8.36 2.47 0.13
CA PHE A 54 -7.25 3.43 0.22
C PHE A 54 -7.74 4.83 0.61
N ASP A 55 -8.98 5.16 0.30
CA ASP A 55 -9.55 6.43 0.72
C ASP A 55 -9.55 6.58 2.23
N GLN A 56 -9.63 5.46 2.94
CA GLN A 56 -9.72 5.51 4.39
C GLN A 56 -8.36 5.64 5.04
N LEU A 57 -7.31 5.49 4.27
CA LEU A 57 -5.98 5.71 4.76
C LEU A 57 -5.74 7.21 4.75
N HIS A 58 -5.65 7.79 5.90
CA HIS A 58 -5.54 9.24 5.98
C HIS A 58 -4.15 9.66 5.58
N VAL A 59 -4.03 10.12 4.36
CA VAL A 59 -2.74 10.49 3.83
C VAL A 59 -2.52 11.97 3.84
N GLY A 60 -3.52 12.71 4.21
CA GLY A 60 -3.42 14.14 4.32
C GLY A 60 -4.36 14.57 5.36
N VAL A 61 -4.54 15.80 5.45
CA VAL A 61 -5.49 16.28 6.35
C VAL A 61 -6.80 16.15 5.78
N LYS A 62 -7.52 15.85 6.40
CA LYS A 62 -8.71 15.78 5.87
C LYS A 62 -9.33 16.93 5.84
#